data_30e2b2b21cb4d1141ffc31eef5100878
#
_entry.id   30e2b2b21cb4d1141ffc31eef5100878
#
_cell.length_a   1.000
_cell.length_b   1.000
_cell.length_c   1.000
_cell.angle_alpha   90.00
_cell.angle_beta   90.00
_cell.angle_gamma   90.00
#
_symmetry.space_group_name_H-M   'P 1'
#
loop_
_entity.id
_entity.type
_entity.pdbx_description
1 polymer ?
#
loop_
_entity_poly.entity_id
_entity_poly.type
_entity_poly.pdbx_seq_one_letter_code
_entity_poly.pdbx_strand_id
1 'polypeptide(L)'
;MQEKTTGALEQELSACATFRDFVRSHPNLDQPMELHEQLERALLASGMRRAEVLQRSGLNTIYGYQILSGKRRPSRDVLLCLCLGLRMQPEQTQTLLKSTGYAPLYVKNRRDSAIYYALSHGQDAVTLNQMLFDLEEPTLL
;
A
#
# COMPACT_ATOMS: atom_id res chain seq x y z
N MET A 1 0.08 10.50 17.61
CA MET A 1 -1.36 10.58 17.40
C MET A 1 -1.79 9.44 16.51
N GLN A 2 -2.68 8.60 16.97
CA GLN A 2 -3.15 7.49 16.14
C GLN A 2 -4.19 7.99 15.16
N GLU A 3 -4.07 7.52 13.92
CA GLU A 3 -5.06 7.76 12.90
C GLU A 3 -6.31 6.93 13.17
N LYS A 4 -7.47 7.55 13.03
CA LYS A 4 -8.73 6.85 13.20
C LYS A 4 -9.12 6.13 11.92
N THR A 5 -9.70 4.95 12.06
CA THR A 5 -10.25 4.21 10.93
C THR A 5 -11.47 4.94 10.37
N THR A 6 -11.84 4.62 9.13
CA THR A 6 -13.05 5.16 8.51
C THR A 6 -14.29 4.86 9.34
N GLY A 7 -14.41 3.64 9.87
CA GLY A 7 -15.54 3.26 10.73
C GLY A 7 -15.61 4.06 12.01
N ALA A 8 -14.46 4.32 12.66
CA ALA A 8 -14.41 5.15 13.86
C ALA A 8 -14.80 6.60 13.55
N LEU A 9 -14.37 7.15 12.42
CA LEU A 9 -14.77 8.50 11.99
C LEU A 9 -16.27 8.57 11.70
N GLU A 10 -16.83 7.55 11.07
CA GLU A 10 -18.28 7.49 10.81
C GLU A 10 -19.08 7.50 12.11
N GLN A 11 -18.64 6.74 13.12
CA GLN A 11 -19.29 6.72 14.43
C GLN A 11 -19.20 8.07 15.13
N GLU A 12 -18.04 8.72 15.10
CA GLU A 12 -17.87 10.04 15.69
C GLU A 12 -18.74 11.09 15.00
N LEU A 13 -18.81 11.05 13.67
CA LEU A 13 -19.65 11.96 12.91
C LEU A 13 -21.11 11.83 13.32
N SER A 14 -21.60 10.60 13.43
CA SER A 14 -22.99 10.33 13.84
C SER A 14 -23.26 10.72 15.28
N ALA A 15 -22.26 10.63 16.17
CA ALA A 15 -22.41 10.92 17.60
C ALA A 15 -22.22 12.40 17.94
N CYS A 16 -21.61 13.21 17.06
CA CYS A 16 -21.39 14.62 17.34
C CYS A 16 -22.69 15.41 17.36
N ALA A 17 -22.77 16.36 18.30
CA ALA A 17 -23.94 17.23 18.45
C ALA A 17 -24.12 18.14 17.24
N THR A 18 -23.02 18.62 16.64
CA THR A 18 -23.05 19.44 15.43
C THR A 18 -21.93 19.02 14.48
N PHE A 19 -22.14 19.22 13.18
CA PHE A 19 -21.09 19.00 12.18
C PHE A 19 -19.86 19.91 12.42
N ARG A 20 -20.12 21.13 12.92
CA ARG A 20 -19.04 22.07 13.26
C ARG A 20 -18.11 21.49 14.33
N ASP A 21 -18.67 20.82 15.35
CA ASP A 21 -17.86 20.18 16.39
C ASP A 21 -17.00 19.06 15.81
N PHE A 22 -17.56 18.27 14.90
CA PHE A 22 -16.81 17.22 14.21
C PHE A 22 -15.62 17.80 13.43
N VAL A 23 -15.84 18.86 12.65
CA VAL A 23 -14.78 19.52 11.86
C VAL A 23 -13.70 20.09 12.77
N ARG A 24 -14.08 20.71 13.90
CA ARG A 24 -13.11 21.24 14.88
C ARG A 24 -12.23 20.16 15.48
N SER A 25 -12.80 18.96 15.70
CA SER A 25 -12.07 17.82 16.27
C SER A 25 -11.14 17.17 15.26
N HIS A 26 -11.30 17.47 13.97
CA HIS A 26 -10.55 16.81 12.89
C HIS A 26 -10.02 17.87 11.91
N PRO A 27 -8.99 18.67 12.31
CA PRO A 27 -8.50 19.76 11.48
C PRO A 27 -7.87 19.31 10.16
N ASN A 28 -7.48 18.02 10.07
CA ASN A 28 -6.86 17.44 8.87
C ASN A 28 -7.82 16.56 8.08
N LEU A 29 -9.13 16.78 8.22
CA LEU A 29 -10.16 15.92 7.62
C LEU A 29 -10.01 15.77 6.10
N ASP A 30 -9.66 16.87 5.40
CA ASP A 30 -9.52 16.92 3.95
C ASP A 30 -8.08 16.67 3.47
N GLN A 31 -7.19 16.30 4.38
CA GLN A 31 -5.78 16.07 4.04
C GLN A 31 -5.46 14.58 4.13
N PRO A 32 -5.65 13.82 3.03
CA PRO A 32 -5.28 12.42 3.02
C PRO A 32 -3.77 12.28 3.19
N MET A 33 -3.35 11.19 3.83
CA MET A 33 -1.93 10.91 3.97
C MET A 33 -1.33 10.60 2.60
N GLU A 34 -0.19 11.21 2.29
CA GLU A 34 0.54 10.97 1.06
C GLU A 34 1.03 9.52 0.96
N LEU A 35 1.17 9.03 -0.26
CA LEU A 35 1.63 7.65 -0.50
C LEU A 35 2.95 7.35 0.23
N HIS A 36 3.94 8.22 0.08
CA HIS A 36 5.26 7.97 0.70
C HIS A 36 5.18 7.94 2.23
N GLU A 37 4.28 8.71 2.83
CA GLU A 37 4.07 8.67 4.28
C GLU A 37 3.44 7.36 4.72
N GLN A 38 2.48 6.84 3.96
CA GLN A 38 1.88 5.53 4.23
C GLN A 38 2.90 4.40 4.08
N LEU A 39 3.76 4.48 3.07
CA LEU A 39 4.83 3.50 2.87
C LEU A 39 5.86 3.55 4.02
N GLU A 40 6.21 4.75 4.49
CA GLU A 40 7.11 4.91 5.64
C GLU A 40 6.52 4.30 6.90
N ARG A 41 5.23 4.49 7.14
CA ARG A 41 4.55 3.85 8.27
C ARG A 41 4.55 2.33 8.17
N ALA A 42 4.30 1.80 6.98
CA ALA A 42 4.34 0.37 6.75
C ALA A 42 5.76 -0.18 6.98
N LEU A 43 6.78 0.56 6.55
CA LEU A 43 8.17 0.19 6.79
C LEU A 43 8.49 0.13 8.28
N LEU A 44 8.11 1.16 9.04
CA LEU A 44 8.30 1.18 10.49
C LEU A 44 7.57 0.02 11.17
N ALA A 45 6.34 -0.25 10.77
CA ALA A 45 5.54 -1.33 11.33
C ALA A 45 6.13 -2.72 11.02
N SER A 46 6.79 -2.86 9.86
CA SER A 46 7.38 -4.13 9.43
C SER A 46 8.60 -4.54 10.25
N GLY A 47 9.30 -3.57 10.83
CA GLY A 47 10.58 -3.81 11.50
C GLY A 47 11.73 -4.11 10.55
N MET A 48 11.50 -4.05 9.24
CA MET A 48 12.54 -4.30 8.23
C MET A 48 13.32 -3.04 7.90
N ARG A 49 14.54 -3.23 7.38
CA ARG A 49 15.36 -2.13 6.88
C ARG A 49 14.95 -1.80 5.45
N ARG A 50 15.15 -0.54 5.03
CA ARG A 50 14.85 -0.10 3.66
C ARG A 50 15.54 -0.98 2.62
N ALA A 51 16.82 -1.30 2.82
CA ALA A 51 17.57 -2.14 1.88
C ALA A 51 16.94 -3.51 1.71
N GLU A 52 16.47 -4.11 2.79
CA GLU A 52 15.79 -5.41 2.76
C GLU A 52 14.48 -5.35 1.99
N VAL A 53 13.67 -4.32 2.24
CA VAL A 53 12.41 -4.11 1.53
C VAL A 53 12.65 -3.95 0.04
N LEU A 54 13.65 -3.15 -0.36
CA LEU A 54 13.95 -2.93 -1.77
C LEU A 54 14.47 -4.18 -2.45
N GLN A 55 15.27 -4.99 -1.75
CA GLN A 55 15.73 -6.28 -2.26
C GLN A 55 14.54 -7.21 -2.53
N ARG A 56 13.62 -7.32 -1.58
CA ARG A 56 12.40 -8.13 -1.72
C ARG A 56 11.49 -7.59 -2.82
N SER A 57 11.48 -6.28 -3.03
CA SER A 57 10.69 -5.62 -4.07
C SER A 57 11.28 -5.81 -5.47
N GLY A 58 12.53 -6.19 -5.57
CA GLY A 58 13.23 -6.32 -6.85
C GLY A 58 13.52 -4.97 -7.52
N LEU A 59 13.41 -3.88 -6.78
CA LEU A 59 13.60 -2.54 -7.34
C LEU A 59 15.06 -2.09 -7.26
N ASN A 60 15.45 -1.26 -8.24
CA ASN A 60 16.70 -0.53 -8.16
C ASN A 60 16.71 0.34 -6.90
N THR A 61 17.83 0.34 -6.17
CA THR A 61 17.94 1.02 -4.88
C THR A 61 17.66 2.51 -4.97
N ILE A 62 18.24 3.18 -5.97
CA ILE A 62 18.05 4.63 -6.15
C ILE A 62 16.58 4.95 -6.42
N TYR A 63 15.97 4.22 -7.35
CA TYR A 63 14.57 4.40 -7.70
C TYR A 63 13.65 4.12 -6.49
N GLY A 64 13.94 3.06 -5.76
CA GLY A 64 13.19 2.71 -4.55
C GLY A 64 13.25 3.79 -3.49
N TYR A 65 14.43 4.36 -3.23
CA TYR A 65 14.57 5.47 -2.29
C TYR A 65 13.82 6.73 -2.75
N GLN A 66 13.81 7.01 -4.04
CA GLN A 66 13.05 8.14 -4.58
C GLN A 66 11.55 8.00 -4.33
N ILE A 67 11.02 6.79 -4.46
CA ILE A 67 9.60 6.51 -4.17
C ILE A 67 9.34 6.67 -2.67
N LEU A 68 10.18 6.08 -1.83
CA LEU A 68 9.99 6.14 -0.36
C LEU A 68 10.13 7.55 0.18
N SER A 69 10.90 8.42 -0.47
CA SER A 69 11.06 9.82 -0.07
C SER A 69 10.00 10.76 -0.65
N GLY A 70 9.13 10.25 -1.51
CA GLY A 70 8.07 11.05 -2.15
C GLY A 70 8.52 11.81 -3.39
N LYS A 71 9.76 11.63 -3.85
CA LYS A 71 10.28 12.30 -5.05
C LYS A 71 9.71 11.74 -6.34
N ARG A 72 9.27 10.49 -6.34
CA ARG A 72 8.67 9.84 -7.49
C ARG A 72 7.40 9.11 -7.10
N ARG A 73 6.41 9.20 -7.98
CA ARG A 73 5.19 8.41 -7.85
C ARG A 73 5.36 7.11 -8.63
N PRO A 74 5.22 5.94 -8.00
CA PRO A 74 5.36 4.67 -8.71
C PRO A 74 4.15 4.36 -9.58
N SER A 75 4.34 3.52 -10.59
CA SER A 75 3.24 2.86 -11.27
C SER A 75 2.55 1.89 -10.31
N ARG A 76 1.36 1.40 -10.68
CA ARG A 76 0.66 0.40 -9.88
C ARG A 76 1.51 -0.86 -9.68
N ASP A 77 2.16 -1.33 -10.73
CA ASP A 77 2.99 -2.54 -10.67
C ASP A 77 4.18 -2.36 -9.72
N VAL A 78 4.85 -1.22 -9.79
CA VAL A 78 5.97 -0.91 -8.89
C VAL A 78 5.50 -0.77 -7.45
N LEU A 79 4.34 -0.14 -7.22
CA LEU A 79 3.76 -0.04 -5.89
C LEU A 79 3.45 -1.43 -5.31
N LEU A 80 2.92 -2.33 -6.13
CA LEU A 80 2.67 -3.72 -5.72
C LEU A 80 3.96 -4.44 -5.36
N CYS A 81 5.06 -4.18 -6.07
CA CYS A 81 6.37 -4.70 -5.70
C CYS A 81 6.78 -4.24 -4.30
N LEU A 82 6.55 -2.98 -3.97
CA LEU A 82 6.84 -2.46 -2.62
C LEU A 82 5.95 -3.10 -1.56
N CYS A 83 4.67 -3.31 -1.86
CA CYS A 83 3.77 -4.00 -0.93
C CYS A 83 4.25 -5.42 -0.63
N LEU A 84 4.71 -6.15 -1.65
CA LEU A 84 5.33 -7.47 -1.48
C LEU A 84 6.61 -7.38 -0.66
N GLY A 85 7.44 -6.38 -0.95
CA GLY A 85 8.67 -6.15 -0.20
C GLY A 85 8.43 -5.87 1.27
N LEU A 86 7.38 -5.12 1.59
CA LEU A 86 6.98 -4.77 2.95
C LEU A 86 6.22 -5.89 3.67
N ARG A 87 5.95 -6.99 3.01
CA ARG A 87 5.12 -8.10 3.53
C ARG A 87 3.74 -7.64 3.97
N MET A 88 3.17 -6.70 3.25
CA MET A 88 1.83 -6.22 3.55
C MET A 88 0.80 -7.33 3.30
N GLN A 89 -0.21 -7.36 4.15
CA GLN A 89 -1.34 -8.27 3.93
C GLN A 89 -2.22 -7.75 2.79
N PRO A 90 -3.00 -8.62 2.12
CA PRO A 90 -3.86 -8.19 1.03
C PRO A 90 -4.81 -7.05 1.38
N GLU A 91 -5.39 -7.08 2.58
CA GLU A 91 -6.32 -6.05 3.03
C GLU A 91 -5.64 -4.69 3.15
N GLN A 92 -4.41 -4.67 3.70
CA GLN A 92 -3.60 -3.46 3.81
C GLN A 92 -3.24 -2.91 2.43
N THR A 93 -2.87 -3.81 1.51
CA THR A 93 -2.55 -3.45 0.13
C THR A 93 -3.76 -2.84 -0.58
N GLN A 94 -4.94 -3.45 -0.44
CA GLN A 94 -6.17 -2.92 -1.03
C GLN A 94 -6.49 -1.52 -0.49
N THR A 95 -6.36 -1.32 0.81
CA THR A 95 -6.59 -0.02 1.44
C THR A 95 -5.60 1.02 0.90
N LEU A 96 -4.33 0.66 0.80
CA LEU A 96 -3.30 1.55 0.26
C LEU A 96 -3.61 1.95 -1.19
N LEU A 97 -3.92 0.97 -2.04
CA LEU A 97 -4.25 1.22 -3.45
C LEU A 97 -5.41 2.20 -3.57
N LYS A 98 -6.51 1.94 -2.85
CA LYS A 98 -7.71 2.78 -2.90
C LYS A 98 -7.43 4.19 -2.40
N SER A 99 -6.74 4.34 -1.27
CA SER A 99 -6.49 5.65 -0.65
C SER A 99 -5.52 6.52 -1.44
N THR A 100 -4.74 5.93 -2.35
CA THR A 100 -3.72 6.65 -3.11
C THR A 100 -4.05 6.76 -4.61
N GLY A 101 -5.26 6.37 -4.99
CA GLY A 101 -5.75 6.58 -6.36
C GLY A 101 -5.41 5.49 -7.36
N TYR A 102 -5.02 4.30 -6.89
CA TYR A 102 -4.77 3.15 -7.76
C TYR A 102 -5.95 2.21 -7.75
N ALA A 103 -6.13 1.47 -8.84
CA ALA A 103 -7.14 0.44 -8.92
C ALA A 103 -6.82 -0.70 -7.92
N PRO A 104 -7.79 -1.11 -7.10
CA PRO A 104 -7.57 -2.24 -6.20
C PRO A 104 -7.38 -3.55 -6.99
N LEU A 105 -6.87 -4.57 -6.32
CA LEU A 105 -6.75 -5.90 -6.92
C LEU A 105 -8.15 -6.49 -7.13
N TYR A 106 -8.38 -7.01 -8.32
CA TYR A 106 -9.63 -7.65 -8.70
C TYR A 106 -9.38 -9.15 -8.81
N VAL A 107 -9.84 -9.92 -7.83
CA VAL A 107 -9.49 -11.35 -7.74
C VAL A 107 -10.04 -12.22 -8.86
N LYS A 108 -11.03 -11.74 -9.62
CA LYS A 108 -11.50 -12.44 -10.82
C LYS A 108 -10.57 -12.23 -12.03
N ASN A 109 -9.66 -11.26 -11.94
CA ASN A 109 -8.59 -11.11 -12.91
C ASN A 109 -7.46 -12.07 -12.53
N ARG A 110 -7.00 -12.87 -13.48
CA ARG A 110 -6.00 -13.92 -13.23
C ARG A 110 -4.69 -13.37 -12.68
N ARG A 111 -4.20 -12.30 -13.27
CA ARG A 111 -2.95 -11.65 -12.84
C ARG A 111 -3.09 -11.08 -11.42
N ASP A 112 -4.16 -10.34 -11.17
CA ASP A 112 -4.43 -9.77 -9.84
C ASP A 112 -4.62 -10.85 -8.79
N SER A 113 -5.25 -11.99 -9.14
CA SER A 113 -5.36 -13.14 -8.24
C SER A 113 -3.99 -13.68 -7.83
N ALA A 114 -3.06 -13.78 -8.78
CA ALA A 114 -1.70 -14.24 -8.49
C ALA A 114 -1.00 -13.28 -7.52
N ILE A 115 -1.17 -11.98 -7.73
CA ILE A 115 -0.61 -10.95 -6.85
C ILE A 115 -1.21 -11.06 -5.44
N TYR A 116 -2.52 -11.21 -5.36
CA TYR A 116 -3.22 -11.38 -4.08
C TYR A 116 -2.71 -12.62 -3.33
N TYR A 117 -2.56 -13.72 -4.05
CA TYR A 117 -2.00 -14.96 -3.50
C TYR A 117 -0.60 -14.74 -2.92
N ALA A 118 0.27 -14.08 -3.68
CA ALA A 118 1.64 -13.81 -3.24
C ALA A 118 1.66 -12.94 -1.98
N LEU A 119 0.82 -11.92 -1.90
CA LEU A 119 0.68 -11.10 -0.69
C LEU A 119 0.21 -11.93 0.51
N SER A 120 -0.77 -12.81 0.31
CA SER A 120 -1.30 -13.67 1.36
C SER A 120 -0.26 -14.63 1.92
N HIS A 121 0.71 -15.01 1.11
CA HIS A 121 1.74 -16.01 1.47
C HIS A 121 3.10 -15.40 1.79
N GLY A 122 3.19 -14.07 1.87
CA GLY A 122 4.44 -13.39 2.21
C GLY A 122 5.55 -13.57 1.18
N GLN A 123 5.18 -13.81 -0.08
CA GLN A 123 6.17 -13.95 -1.16
C GLN A 123 6.75 -12.60 -1.54
N ASP A 124 7.97 -12.61 -2.07
CA ASP A 124 8.59 -11.40 -2.60
C ASP A 124 8.23 -11.19 -4.09
N ALA A 125 8.65 -10.05 -4.63
CA ALA A 125 8.34 -9.70 -6.02
C ALA A 125 9.05 -10.62 -7.02
N VAL A 126 10.24 -11.09 -6.71
CA VAL A 126 11.00 -12.00 -7.59
C VAL A 126 10.26 -13.31 -7.75
N THR A 127 9.79 -13.89 -6.66
CA THR A 127 9.01 -15.16 -6.68
C THR A 127 7.71 -14.97 -7.45
N LEU A 128 7.00 -13.88 -7.21
CA LEU A 128 5.76 -13.60 -7.94
C LEU A 128 6.00 -13.41 -9.44
N ASN A 129 7.04 -12.67 -9.81
CA ASN A 129 7.36 -12.44 -11.22
C ASN A 129 7.65 -13.75 -11.94
N GLN A 130 8.33 -14.70 -11.28
CA GLN A 130 8.55 -16.02 -11.87
C GLN A 130 7.22 -16.76 -12.08
N MET A 131 6.32 -16.68 -11.10
CA MET A 131 5.01 -17.32 -11.22
C MET A 131 4.18 -16.69 -12.35
N LEU A 132 4.20 -15.35 -12.47
CA LEU A 132 3.51 -14.66 -13.55
C LEU A 132 4.08 -15.04 -14.93
N PHE A 133 5.40 -15.12 -15.03
CA PHE A 133 6.06 -15.55 -16.25
C PHE A 133 5.62 -16.96 -16.66
N ASP A 134 5.59 -17.89 -15.71
CA ASP A 134 5.17 -19.29 -15.95
C ASP A 134 3.70 -19.37 -16.37
N LEU A 135 2.87 -18.43 -15.92
CA LEU A 135 1.46 -18.35 -16.28
C LEU A 135 1.21 -17.55 -17.57
N GLU A 136 2.26 -17.12 -18.23
CA GLU A 136 2.17 -16.27 -19.43
C GLU A 136 1.43 -14.94 -19.17
N GLU A 137 1.52 -14.43 -17.95
CA GLU A 137 1.00 -13.14 -17.55
C GLU A 137 2.14 -12.11 -17.53
N PRO A 138 1.85 -10.81 -17.79
CA PRO A 138 2.87 -9.77 -17.66
C PRO A 138 3.44 -9.73 -16.24
N THR A 139 4.75 -9.66 -16.13
CA THR A 139 5.42 -9.50 -14.82
C THR A 139 5.25 -8.09 -14.29
N LEU A 140 5.53 -7.88 -12.99
CA LEU A 140 5.48 -6.54 -12.38
C LEU A 140 6.67 -5.68 -12.77
N LEU A 141 7.80 -6.31 -13.03
CA LEU A 141 9.05 -5.65 -13.46
C LEU A 141 9.58 -6.24 -14.74
#